data_62d465a8c85b1f15a33598ea59e8c8c9
#
_entry.id   62d465a8c85b1f15a33598ea59e8c8c9
#
_cell.length_a   1.000
_cell.length_b   1.000
_cell.length_c   1.000
_cell.angle_alpha   90.00
_cell.angle_beta   90.00
_cell.angle_gamma   90.00
#
_symmetry.space_group_name_H-M   'P 1'
#
loop_
_entity.id
_entity.type
_entity.pdbx_description
1 polymer ?
#
loop_
_entity_poly.entity_id
_entity_poly.type
_entity_poly.pdbx_seq_one_letter_code
_entity_poly.pdbx_strand_id
1 'polypeptide(L)'
;MIEIRYTITPAEYQEANSLLMKNSGRRRKLIYSFVTWLGPLLGALMVAFAVIVSAWAQPDYTSGFVLLVCGLYFLSLPWLHHRMMRRRHRMQRLSTEIILTAGNEGIQIQRANGEAETRYRWPAFQKQVESRAMFALFPNMLLFLPIPKRAMTEQQQQELRALIAAHLPGSSSPPAAQPALS
;
A
#
# COMPACT_ATOMS: atom_id res chain seq x y z
N MET A 1 11.54 11.84 23.24
CA MET A 1 11.74 12.13 21.81
C MET A 1 12.69 11.05 21.28
N ILE A 2 12.26 10.28 20.30
CA ILE A 2 12.98 9.11 19.80
C ILE A 2 13.45 9.43 18.38
N GLU A 3 14.75 9.31 18.11
CA GLU A 3 15.32 9.39 16.75
C GLU A 3 15.72 8.00 16.29
N ILE A 4 15.29 7.62 15.08
CA ILE A 4 15.55 6.31 14.49
C ILE A 4 16.06 6.54 13.07
N ARG A 5 17.19 5.93 12.71
CA ARG A 5 17.75 5.97 11.37
C ARG A 5 17.68 4.58 10.75
N TYR A 6 17.10 4.50 9.58
CA TYR A 6 16.97 3.21 8.90
C TYR A 6 16.84 3.33 7.39
N THR A 7 17.14 2.25 6.72
CA THR A 7 16.83 2.04 5.31
C THR A 7 15.81 0.91 5.19
N ILE A 8 14.84 1.05 4.32
CA ILE A 8 13.83 0.00 4.12
C ILE A 8 14.35 -1.02 3.12
N THR A 9 14.39 -2.28 3.51
CA THR A 9 14.73 -3.37 2.61
C THR A 9 13.53 -3.76 1.73
N PRO A 10 13.75 -4.35 0.53
CA PRO A 10 12.67 -4.83 -0.31
C PRO A 10 11.75 -5.86 0.39
N ALA A 11 12.32 -6.70 1.25
CA ALA A 11 11.58 -7.70 2.02
C ALA A 11 10.64 -7.04 3.05
N GLU A 12 11.14 -6.05 3.79
CA GLU A 12 10.34 -5.28 4.76
C GLU A 12 9.22 -4.51 4.07
N TYR A 13 9.50 -3.97 2.89
CA TYR A 13 8.46 -3.30 2.10
C TYR A 13 7.36 -4.27 1.65
N GLN A 14 7.73 -5.49 1.22
CA GLN A 14 6.77 -6.53 0.86
C GLN A 14 5.93 -6.96 2.07
N GLU A 15 6.56 -7.14 3.24
CA GLU A 15 5.83 -7.46 4.47
C GLU A 15 4.85 -6.34 4.84
N ALA A 16 5.29 -5.09 4.84
CA ALA A 16 4.43 -3.94 5.12
C ALA A 16 3.26 -3.84 4.12
N ASN A 17 3.50 -4.09 2.84
CA ASN A 17 2.46 -4.11 1.82
C ASN A 17 1.47 -5.28 2.04
N SER A 18 1.95 -6.44 2.48
CA SER A 18 1.09 -7.59 2.84
C SER A 18 0.19 -7.26 4.02
N LEU A 19 0.72 -6.58 5.04
CA LEU A 19 -0.04 -6.09 6.19
C LEU A 19 -1.10 -5.06 5.76
N LEU A 20 -0.76 -4.16 4.83
CA LEU A 20 -1.70 -3.23 4.24
C LEU A 20 -2.86 -3.97 3.54
N MET A 21 -2.54 -4.97 2.72
CA MET A 21 -3.53 -5.77 2.00
C MET A 21 -4.41 -6.61 2.95
N LYS A 22 -3.82 -7.22 3.97
CA LYS A 22 -4.53 -8.03 4.97
C LYS A 22 -5.51 -7.18 5.79
N ASN A 23 -5.12 -5.95 6.12
CA ASN A 23 -5.90 -5.00 6.91
C ASN A 23 -6.74 -4.04 6.05
N SER A 24 -6.64 -4.11 4.73
CA SER A 24 -7.48 -3.29 3.84
C SER A 24 -8.91 -3.79 3.90
N GLY A 25 -9.85 -2.84 4.06
CA GLY A 25 -11.27 -3.13 4.18
C GLY A 25 -11.81 -3.89 2.96
N ARG A 26 -12.97 -4.56 3.16
CA ARG A 26 -13.68 -5.36 2.14
C ARG A 26 -13.83 -4.64 0.79
N ARG A 27 -14.05 -3.32 0.81
CA ARG A 27 -14.19 -2.47 -0.39
C ARG A 27 -12.95 -2.49 -1.29
N ARG A 28 -11.74 -2.44 -0.72
CA ARG A 28 -10.50 -2.45 -1.50
C ARG A 28 -10.25 -3.81 -2.16
N LYS A 29 -10.56 -4.89 -1.46
CA LYS A 29 -10.49 -6.26 -2.02
C LYS A 29 -11.46 -6.42 -3.18
N LEU A 30 -12.67 -5.86 -3.08
CA LEU A 30 -13.67 -5.87 -4.15
C LEU A 30 -13.20 -5.08 -5.38
N ILE A 31 -12.68 -3.86 -5.19
CA ILE A 31 -12.16 -3.04 -6.29
C ILE A 31 -10.98 -3.75 -6.99
N TYR A 32 -10.08 -4.33 -6.21
CA TYR A 32 -8.95 -5.08 -6.77
C TYR A 32 -9.40 -6.31 -7.55
N SER A 33 -10.34 -7.08 -7.00
CA SER A 33 -10.93 -8.25 -7.66
C SER A 33 -11.68 -7.84 -8.92
N PHE A 34 -12.42 -6.72 -8.89
CA PHE A 34 -13.12 -6.19 -10.04
C PHE A 34 -12.15 -5.82 -11.18
N VAL A 35 -11.09 -5.06 -10.88
CA VAL A 35 -10.12 -4.63 -11.91
C VAL A 35 -9.34 -5.80 -12.49
N THR A 36 -8.99 -6.81 -11.67
CA THR A 36 -8.15 -7.93 -12.11
C THR A 36 -8.91 -9.01 -12.85
N TRP A 37 -10.17 -9.25 -12.52
CA TRP A 37 -10.96 -10.36 -13.08
C TRP A 37 -12.12 -9.89 -13.95
N LEU A 38 -12.92 -8.96 -13.47
CA LEU A 38 -14.11 -8.52 -14.17
C LEU A 38 -13.80 -7.56 -15.33
N GLY A 39 -12.76 -6.71 -15.17
CA GLY A 39 -12.33 -5.80 -16.21
C GLY A 39 -11.95 -6.50 -17.52
N PRO A 40 -11.02 -7.48 -17.51
CA PRO A 40 -10.67 -8.23 -18.70
C PRO A 40 -11.82 -9.04 -19.31
N LEU A 41 -12.68 -9.63 -18.45
CA LEU A 41 -13.86 -10.36 -18.91
C LEU A 41 -14.82 -9.44 -19.68
N LEU A 42 -15.10 -8.26 -19.11
CA LEU A 42 -15.94 -7.26 -19.75
C LEU A 42 -15.31 -6.76 -21.06
N GLY A 43 -13.99 -6.54 -21.06
CA GLY A 43 -13.24 -6.16 -22.25
C GLY A 43 -13.35 -7.20 -23.37
N ALA A 44 -13.19 -8.47 -23.05
CA ALA A 44 -13.35 -9.56 -24.01
C ALA A 44 -14.78 -9.63 -24.58
N LEU A 45 -15.79 -9.45 -23.70
CA LEU A 45 -17.19 -9.44 -24.12
C LEU A 45 -17.49 -8.25 -25.08
N MET A 46 -16.94 -7.07 -24.77
CA MET A 46 -17.10 -5.89 -25.64
C MET A 46 -16.43 -6.09 -27.01
N VAL A 47 -15.26 -6.69 -27.06
CA VAL A 47 -14.59 -7.02 -28.34
C VAL A 47 -15.40 -8.02 -29.14
N ALA A 48 -15.88 -9.10 -28.49
CA ALA A 48 -16.71 -10.09 -29.15
C ALA A 48 -18.00 -9.46 -29.70
N PHE A 49 -18.65 -8.60 -28.92
CA PHE A 49 -19.86 -7.88 -29.34
C PHE A 49 -19.56 -6.94 -30.51
N ALA A 50 -18.44 -6.21 -30.50
CA ALA A 50 -18.02 -5.35 -31.59
C ALA A 50 -17.85 -6.15 -32.91
N VAL A 51 -17.25 -7.34 -32.85
CA VAL A 51 -17.09 -8.22 -34.03
C VAL A 51 -18.45 -8.70 -34.56
N ILE A 52 -19.35 -9.11 -33.66
CA ILE A 52 -20.70 -9.59 -34.03
C ILE A 52 -21.49 -8.46 -34.72
N VAL A 53 -21.51 -7.27 -34.11
CA VAL A 53 -22.22 -6.10 -34.67
C VAL A 53 -21.64 -5.70 -36.01
N SER A 54 -20.32 -5.72 -36.18
CA SER A 54 -19.66 -5.39 -37.43
C SER A 54 -19.95 -6.42 -38.56
N ALA A 55 -20.25 -7.67 -38.18
CA ALA A 55 -20.57 -8.73 -39.13
C ALA A 55 -22.04 -8.75 -39.58
N TRP A 56 -22.97 -8.25 -38.71
CA TRP A 56 -24.42 -8.41 -38.93
C TRP A 56 -25.13 -7.09 -39.25
N ALA A 57 -24.61 -5.95 -38.78
CA ALA A 57 -25.20 -4.66 -39.05
C ALA A 57 -24.56 -3.99 -40.29
N GLN A 58 -25.34 -3.25 -41.06
CA GLN A 58 -24.78 -2.34 -42.05
C GLN A 58 -23.79 -1.40 -41.39
N PRO A 59 -22.62 -1.14 -42.01
CA PRO A 59 -21.43 -0.70 -41.27
C PRO A 59 -21.50 0.74 -40.81
N ASP A 60 -22.06 0.98 -39.63
CA ASP A 60 -21.67 2.12 -38.83
C ASP A 60 -20.33 1.83 -38.22
N TYR A 61 -19.26 1.97 -39.04
CA TYR A 61 -17.88 1.74 -38.63
C TYR A 61 -17.48 2.47 -37.35
N THR A 62 -18.14 3.59 -37.04
CA THR A 62 -17.89 4.39 -35.85
C THR A 62 -18.26 3.66 -34.56
N SER A 63 -19.43 3.02 -34.50
CA SER A 63 -19.89 2.29 -33.30
C SER A 63 -19.03 1.05 -33.01
N GLY A 64 -18.70 0.29 -34.05
CA GLY A 64 -17.82 -0.88 -33.94
C GLY A 64 -16.40 -0.49 -33.50
N PHE A 65 -15.85 0.59 -34.03
CA PHE A 65 -14.53 1.10 -33.68
C PHE A 65 -14.47 1.55 -32.21
N VAL A 66 -15.46 2.30 -31.71
CA VAL A 66 -15.53 2.74 -30.33
C VAL A 66 -15.57 1.55 -29.36
N LEU A 67 -16.42 0.56 -29.64
CA LEU A 67 -16.50 -0.67 -28.82
C LEU A 67 -15.19 -1.45 -28.81
N LEU A 68 -14.51 -1.55 -29.92
CA LEU A 68 -13.22 -2.23 -30.05
C LEU A 68 -12.13 -1.52 -29.22
N VAL A 69 -12.03 -0.20 -29.32
CA VAL A 69 -11.08 0.62 -28.55
C VAL A 69 -11.34 0.49 -27.05
N CYS A 70 -12.60 0.58 -26.62
CA CYS A 70 -12.98 0.39 -25.22
C CYS A 70 -12.66 -1.02 -24.73
N GLY A 71 -12.94 -2.05 -25.51
CA GLY A 71 -12.63 -3.42 -25.17
C GLY A 71 -11.13 -3.66 -25.00
N LEU A 72 -10.30 -3.16 -25.92
CA LEU A 72 -8.85 -3.20 -25.83
C LEU A 72 -8.30 -2.45 -24.62
N TYR A 73 -8.89 -1.31 -24.26
CA TYR A 73 -8.54 -0.58 -23.07
C TYR A 73 -8.76 -1.42 -21.82
N PHE A 74 -9.94 -2.04 -21.65
CA PHE A 74 -10.23 -2.90 -20.51
C PHE A 74 -9.32 -4.13 -20.44
N LEU A 75 -8.98 -4.74 -21.58
CA LEU A 75 -8.02 -5.85 -21.66
C LEU A 75 -6.60 -5.42 -21.25
N SER A 76 -6.22 -4.17 -21.53
CA SER A 76 -4.88 -3.66 -21.18
C SER A 76 -4.73 -3.30 -19.71
N LEU A 77 -5.82 -3.10 -18.96
CA LEU A 77 -5.79 -2.68 -17.54
C LEU A 77 -4.94 -3.56 -16.63
N PRO A 78 -5.03 -4.92 -16.64
CA PRO A 78 -4.22 -5.74 -15.76
C PRO A 78 -2.73 -5.66 -16.11
N TRP A 79 -2.39 -5.57 -17.40
CA TRP A 79 -1.02 -5.40 -17.84
C TRP A 79 -0.44 -4.04 -17.43
N LEU A 80 -1.21 -2.97 -17.61
CA LEU A 80 -0.85 -1.60 -17.21
C LEU A 80 -0.67 -1.52 -15.69
N HIS A 81 -1.60 -2.11 -14.93
CA HIS A 81 -1.50 -2.19 -13.47
C HIS A 81 -0.24 -2.93 -13.01
N HIS A 82 0.06 -4.07 -13.63
CA HIS A 82 1.26 -4.85 -13.32
C HIS A 82 2.55 -4.09 -13.68
N ARG A 83 2.56 -3.40 -14.82
CA ARG A 83 3.68 -2.55 -15.26
C ARG A 83 3.89 -1.36 -14.32
N MET A 84 2.82 -0.70 -13.86
CA MET A 84 2.90 0.39 -12.87
C MET A 84 3.44 -0.10 -11.52
N MET A 85 2.98 -1.26 -11.07
CA MET A 85 3.50 -1.88 -9.84
C MET A 85 5.00 -2.19 -9.95
N ARG A 86 5.45 -2.78 -11.07
CA ARG A 86 6.89 -3.04 -11.31
C ARG A 86 7.72 -1.75 -11.36
N ARG A 87 7.20 -0.66 -11.93
CA ARG A 87 7.90 0.64 -11.96
C ARG A 87 8.01 1.23 -10.56
N ARG A 88 6.95 1.15 -9.73
CA ARG A 88 7.00 1.58 -8.33
C ARG A 88 8.07 0.83 -7.55
N HIS A 89 8.20 -0.49 -7.75
CA HIS A 89 9.28 -1.28 -7.13
C HIS A 89 10.69 -0.85 -7.59
N ARG A 90 10.85 -0.40 -8.84
CA ARG A 90 12.14 0.13 -9.32
C ARG A 90 12.49 1.51 -8.73
N MET A 91 11.51 2.39 -8.58
CA MET A 91 11.75 3.71 -7.97
C MET A 91 12.09 3.63 -6.48
N GLN A 92 11.61 2.58 -5.79
CA GLN A 92 11.91 2.34 -4.38
C GLN A 92 13.29 1.73 -4.12
N ARG A 93 14.05 1.39 -5.15
CA ARG A 93 15.46 0.96 -5.05
C ARG A 93 16.43 2.07 -4.64
N LEU A 94 15.96 3.29 -4.55
CA LEU A 94 16.73 4.35 -3.89
C LEU A 94 16.61 4.13 -2.39
N SER A 95 17.53 3.33 -1.85
CA SER A 95 17.72 3.11 -0.42
C SER A 95 18.24 4.40 0.24
N THR A 96 17.38 5.43 0.22
CA THR A 96 17.68 6.66 0.94
C THR A 96 17.46 6.36 2.41
N GLU A 97 18.45 6.63 3.22
CA GLU A 97 18.34 6.55 4.67
C GLU A 97 17.24 7.50 5.15
N ILE A 98 16.37 6.98 5.99
CA ILE A 98 15.25 7.70 6.58
C ILE A 98 15.60 7.99 8.03
N ILE A 99 15.50 9.25 8.41
CA ILE A 99 15.60 9.72 9.78
C ILE A 99 14.18 9.96 10.26
N LEU A 100 13.73 9.19 11.23
CA LEU A 100 12.42 9.29 11.83
C LEU A 100 12.55 9.82 13.24
N THR A 101 11.87 10.91 13.56
CA THR A 101 11.79 11.47 14.89
C THR A 101 10.36 11.37 15.40
N ALA A 102 10.14 10.62 16.48
CA ALA A 102 8.84 10.50 17.13
C ALA A 102 8.83 11.24 18.47
N GLY A 103 7.76 12.01 18.70
CA GLY A 103 7.53 12.77 19.93
C GLY A 103 6.05 12.94 20.22
N ASN A 104 5.73 13.71 21.26
CA ASN A 104 4.33 13.94 21.69
C ASN A 104 3.48 14.65 20.63
N GLU A 105 4.06 15.48 19.78
CA GLU A 105 3.34 16.21 18.74
C GLU A 105 3.02 15.34 17.51
N GLY A 106 3.83 14.29 17.26
CA GLY A 106 3.69 13.45 16.08
C GLY A 106 4.99 12.79 15.65
N ILE A 107 5.04 12.45 14.38
CA ILE A 107 6.17 11.81 13.73
C ILE A 107 6.68 12.70 12.60
N GLN A 108 7.96 13.01 12.64
CA GLN A 108 8.68 13.72 11.60
C GLN A 108 9.57 12.72 10.84
N ILE A 109 9.53 12.79 9.53
CA ILE A 109 10.32 11.93 8.65
C ILE A 109 11.16 12.84 7.78
N GLN A 110 12.45 12.63 7.81
CA GLN A 110 13.41 13.34 6.99
C GLN A 110 14.22 12.32 6.20
N ARG A 111 14.46 12.60 4.92
CA ARG A 111 15.42 11.82 4.16
C ARG A 111 16.81 12.36 4.42
N ALA A 112 17.79 11.47 4.54
CA ALA A 112 19.18 11.87 4.83
C ALA A 112 19.79 12.80 3.77
N ASN A 113 19.26 12.80 2.54
CA ASN A 113 19.65 13.73 1.47
C ASN A 113 19.01 15.13 1.60
N GLY A 114 18.20 15.38 2.62
CA GLY A 114 17.56 16.68 2.85
C GLY A 114 16.43 17.06 1.88
N GLU A 115 16.14 16.21 0.87
CA GLU A 115 15.19 16.56 -0.21
C GLU A 115 13.72 16.52 0.20
N ALA A 116 13.38 15.83 1.27
CA ALA A 116 11.97 15.74 1.71
C ALA A 116 11.88 15.63 3.23
N GLU A 117 11.12 16.54 3.80
CA GLU A 117 10.67 16.50 5.18
C GLU A 117 9.16 16.36 5.20
N THR A 118 8.66 15.42 5.97
CA THR A 118 7.22 15.20 6.14
C THR A 118 6.92 15.08 7.62
N ARG A 119 6.00 15.89 8.12
CA ARG A 119 5.54 15.87 9.51
C ARG A 119 4.10 15.38 9.58
N TYR A 120 3.87 14.35 10.35
CA TYR A 120 2.56 13.80 10.63
C TYR A 120 2.23 14.06 12.11
N ARG A 121 1.10 14.72 12.40
CA ARG A 121 0.54 14.78 13.75
C ARG A 121 -0.17 13.47 14.06
N TRP A 122 -0.24 13.07 15.33
CA TRP A 122 -0.89 11.82 15.74
C TRP A 122 -2.31 11.64 15.21
N PRO A 123 -3.19 12.66 15.18
CA PRO A 123 -4.53 12.54 14.64
C PRO A 123 -4.60 12.22 13.12
N ALA A 124 -3.48 12.40 12.41
CA ALA A 124 -3.41 12.02 10.98
C ALA A 124 -3.35 10.51 10.77
N PHE A 125 -2.99 9.74 11.81
CA PHE A 125 -2.94 8.28 11.71
C PHE A 125 -4.29 7.66 12.06
N GLN A 126 -4.86 6.90 11.12
CA GLN A 126 -6.14 6.22 11.30
C GLN A 126 -6.01 4.86 11.97
N LYS A 127 -4.87 4.22 11.82
CA LYS A 127 -4.64 2.86 12.31
C LYS A 127 -3.15 2.60 12.50
N GLN A 128 -2.85 1.72 13.43
CA GLN A 128 -1.54 1.10 13.56
C GLN A 128 -1.66 -0.42 13.50
N VAL A 129 -0.60 -1.07 13.03
CA VAL A 129 -0.44 -2.52 13.07
C VAL A 129 0.98 -2.83 13.48
N GLU A 130 1.13 -3.64 14.50
CA GLU A 130 2.44 -4.14 14.93
C GLU A 130 2.62 -5.57 14.43
N SER A 131 3.73 -5.84 13.74
CA SER A 131 4.17 -7.18 13.37
C SER A 131 5.39 -7.60 14.21
N ARG A 132 5.87 -8.81 13.98
CA ARG A 132 7.12 -9.28 14.60
C ARG A 132 8.33 -8.43 14.20
N ALA A 133 8.38 -7.98 12.95
CA ALA A 133 9.53 -7.27 12.39
C ALA A 133 9.39 -5.75 12.38
N MET A 134 8.16 -5.19 12.43
CA MET A 134 7.97 -3.76 12.24
C MET A 134 6.70 -3.22 12.89
N PHE A 135 6.68 -1.90 13.08
CA PHE A 135 5.47 -1.11 13.29
C PHE A 135 5.03 -0.51 11.94
N ALA A 136 3.76 -0.61 11.62
CA ALA A 136 3.17 0.02 10.45
C ALA A 136 2.11 1.02 10.87
N LEU A 137 2.33 2.30 10.62
CA LEU A 137 1.40 3.37 10.89
C LEU A 137 0.71 3.80 9.60
N PHE A 138 -0.59 3.97 9.63
CA PHE A 138 -1.42 4.25 8.45
C PHE A 138 -2.03 5.65 8.55
N PRO A 139 -1.46 6.67 7.87
CA PRO A 139 -2.08 7.98 7.78
C PRO A 139 -3.38 7.93 6.96
N ASN A 140 -3.45 7.04 5.98
CA ASN A 140 -4.67 6.79 5.21
C ASN A 140 -4.67 5.35 4.67
N MET A 141 -5.73 4.97 3.95
CA MET A 141 -5.86 3.61 3.38
C MET A 141 -4.84 3.28 2.27
N LEU A 142 -4.13 4.27 1.74
CA LEU A 142 -3.21 4.10 0.60
C LEU A 142 -1.74 4.24 1.00
N LEU A 143 -1.48 4.95 2.09
CA LEU A 143 -0.14 5.24 2.59
C LEU A 143 0.10 4.51 3.90
N PHE A 144 1.30 4.01 4.06
CA PHE A 144 1.77 3.43 5.30
C PHE A 144 3.20 3.86 5.56
N LEU A 145 3.51 4.00 6.84
CA LEU A 145 4.83 4.29 7.34
C LEU A 145 5.38 3.04 8.03
N PRO A 146 6.29 2.29 7.39
CA PRO A 146 6.92 1.13 8.00
C PRO A 146 8.09 1.57 8.86
N ILE A 147 8.15 1.11 10.11
CA ILE A 147 9.22 1.38 11.06
C ILE A 147 9.79 0.03 11.49
N PRO A 148 10.95 -0.40 10.96
CA PRO A 148 11.50 -1.71 11.25
C PRO A 148 12.03 -1.77 12.70
N LYS A 149 11.66 -2.81 13.44
CA LYS A 149 12.08 -3.01 14.84
C LYS A 149 13.59 -3.21 14.97
N ARG A 150 14.25 -3.75 13.93
CA ARG A 150 15.71 -3.93 13.92
C ARG A 150 16.51 -2.62 14.01
N ALA A 151 15.88 -1.49 13.65
CA ALA A 151 16.49 -0.17 13.72
C ALA A 151 16.33 0.50 15.09
N MET A 152 15.69 -0.17 16.05
CA MET A 152 15.37 0.35 17.36
C MET A 152 15.91 -0.56 18.46
N THR A 153 16.35 0.04 19.55
CA THR A 153 16.58 -0.68 20.80
C THR A 153 15.26 -1.10 21.42
N GLU A 154 15.27 -2.07 22.34
CA GLU A 154 14.05 -2.49 23.05
C GLU A 154 13.40 -1.33 23.82
N GLN A 155 14.21 -0.46 24.42
CA GLN A 155 13.73 0.73 25.10
C GLN A 155 13.00 1.67 24.13
N GLN A 156 13.58 1.95 22.95
CA GLN A 156 12.93 2.78 21.91
C GLN A 156 11.63 2.14 21.41
N GLN A 157 11.57 0.81 21.29
CA GLN A 157 10.34 0.11 20.91
C GLN A 157 9.24 0.28 21.98
N GLN A 158 9.60 0.20 23.26
CA GLN A 158 8.65 0.40 24.36
C GLN A 158 8.15 1.85 24.42
N GLU A 159 9.06 2.81 24.27
CA GLU A 159 8.71 4.23 24.23
C GLU A 159 7.79 4.54 23.02
N LEU A 160 8.09 3.98 21.85
CA LEU A 160 7.23 4.15 20.67
C LEU A 160 5.85 3.54 20.88
N ARG A 161 5.76 2.34 21.49
CA ARG A 161 4.48 1.73 21.86
C ARG A 161 3.68 2.62 22.82
N ALA A 162 4.34 3.18 23.82
CA ALA A 162 3.70 4.08 24.77
C ALA A 162 3.15 5.33 24.09
N LEU A 163 3.92 5.96 23.20
CA LEU A 163 3.47 7.10 22.39
C LEU A 163 2.28 6.74 21.51
N ILE A 164 2.33 5.61 20.83
CA ILE A 164 1.23 5.13 19.97
C ILE A 164 -0.02 4.86 20.82
N ALA A 165 0.11 4.17 21.95
CA ALA A 165 -1.02 3.86 22.84
C ALA A 165 -1.66 5.11 23.43
N ALA A 166 -0.88 6.14 23.74
CA ALA A 166 -1.36 7.40 24.26
C ALA A 166 -2.18 8.22 23.26
N HIS A 167 -1.83 8.12 21.96
CA HIS A 167 -2.41 9.01 20.95
C HIS A 167 -3.33 8.30 19.94
N LEU A 168 -3.28 6.95 19.84
CA LEU A 168 -4.09 6.14 18.95
C LEU A 168 -4.91 5.11 19.76
N PRO A 169 -6.03 5.53 20.40
CA PRO A 169 -6.90 4.61 21.12
C PRO A 169 -7.52 3.61 20.12
N GLY A 170 -7.33 2.33 20.33
CA GLY A 170 -7.81 1.26 19.44
C GLY A 170 -6.71 0.50 18.71
N SER A 171 -5.45 0.74 19.05
CA SER A 171 -4.35 -0.07 18.60
C SER A 171 -4.45 -1.48 19.16
N SER A 172 -4.84 -2.46 18.34
CA SER A 172 -4.76 -3.87 18.71
C SER A 172 -3.29 -4.26 18.82
N SER A 173 -2.74 -4.24 20.04
CA SER A 173 -1.47 -4.93 20.31
C SER A 173 -1.68 -6.41 19.97
N PRO A 174 -0.77 -7.06 19.24
CA PRO A 174 -0.81 -8.51 19.12
C PRO A 174 -0.71 -9.10 20.52
N PRO A 175 -1.41 -10.22 20.82
CA PRO A 175 -1.26 -10.90 22.08
C PRO A 175 0.23 -11.19 22.30
N ALA A 176 0.71 -10.82 23.48
CA ALA A 176 2.07 -11.12 23.92
C ALA A 176 2.36 -12.62 23.62
N ALA A 177 3.47 -12.87 22.94
CA ALA A 177 3.89 -14.23 22.63
C ALA A 177 3.89 -15.03 23.93
N GLN A 178 3.00 -16.01 24.05
CA GLN A 178 3.05 -16.97 25.13
C GLN A 178 4.43 -17.62 25.06
N PRO A 179 5.17 -17.68 26.17
CA PRO A 179 6.40 -18.45 26.19
C PRO A 179 6.06 -19.89 25.87
N ALA A 180 6.74 -20.45 24.87
CA ALA A 180 6.64 -21.85 24.57
C ALA A 180 7.00 -22.64 25.84
N LEU A 181 6.02 -23.31 26.42
CA LEU A 181 6.26 -24.30 27.47
C LEU A 181 7.07 -25.42 26.83
N SER A 182 8.30 -25.51 27.25
CA SER A 182 9.21 -26.63 27.00
C SER A 182 8.71 -27.92 27.65
#